data_6fcaee81400a32b1889ebbb51d6e07d5
#
_entry.id   6fcaee81400a32b1889ebbb51d6e07d5
#
_cell.length_a   1.000
_cell.length_b   1.000
_cell.length_c   1.000
_cell.angle_alpha   90.00
_cell.angle_beta   90.00
_cell.angle_gamma   90.00
#
_symmetry.space_group_name_H-M   'P 1'
#
loop_
_entity.id
_entity.type
_entity.pdbx_description
1 polymer ?
#
loop_
_entity_poly.entity_id
_entity_poly.type
_entity_poly.pdbx_seq_one_letter_code
_entity_poly.pdbx_strand_id
1 'polypeptide(L)'
;MATYMIPCLLGLEKLVGDEVRRLGLGNVQVENGRVFCQGTEADCARLNINLRCGARVLLVLGRFPARSFEELFQGTRAIAWEDYLPENAAFPVKGYSISSQLHSVPACQSIIKKAMVERMKAHYHREQFPEDGVKYQVRFSLFKDEAALCLDTSGEGLYKRGYRAVGVEAPLRETLAAAMVLLSRYRGKDPLCDPFCGSGTIPIEAALIAKNRAPGLDRSFDAQRWAFLPAKVWLDAADEAMDKEFHGHYDIWGGDIDPRAVAIARDNARKAGVEDMIRFEVADMRDFRRDSTYGQLVTNPPYGERLMEKREAEDLYRELGQVWCRLPEGWRTLVLSSHTEFERSFGRPAVKKRKLYNGMIKCDLFMYGNV
;
A
#
# COMPACT_ATOMS: atom_id res chain seq x y z
N MET A 1 -8.48 13.67 -20.27
CA MET A 1 -7.43 12.83 -19.65
C MET A 1 -6.98 13.52 -18.38
N ALA A 2 -7.06 12.84 -17.27
CA ALA A 2 -6.64 13.34 -15.95
C ALA A 2 -5.26 12.80 -15.59
N THR A 3 -4.54 13.50 -14.72
CA THR A 3 -3.28 13.01 -14.14
C THR A 3 -3.54 12.45 -12.76
N TYR A 4 -3.08 11.23 -12.52
CA TYR A 4 -3.14 10.58 -11.21
C TYR A 4 -1.75 10.48 -10.61
N MET A 5 -1.65 10.68 -9.30
CA MET A 5 -0.45 10.46 -8.50
C MET A 5 -0.71 9.34 -7.51
N ILE A 6 0.16 8.36 -7.48
CA ILE A 6 0.08 7.21 -6.57
C ILE A 6 1.28 7.26 -5.63
N PRO A 7 1.14 7.79 -4.40
CA PRO A 7 2.17 7.68 -3.38
C PRO A 7 2.43 6.21 -3.02
N CYS A 8 3.68 5.87 -2.76
CA CYS A 8 4.06 4.53 -2.33
C CYS A 8 5.24 4.56 -1.34
N LEU A 9 5.53 3.44 -0.73
CA LEU A 9 6.73 3.31 0.10
C LEU A 9 7.99 3.44 -0.76
N LEU A 10 9.00 4.13 -0.21
CA LEU A 10 10.32 4.22 -0.84
C LEU A 10 10.89 2.82 -1.11
N GLY A 11 11.38 2.61 -2.32
CA GLY A 11 11.88 1.33 -2.80
C GLY A 11 10.82 0.46 -3.51
N LEU A 12 9.54 0.87 -3.55
CA LEU A 12 8.46 0.17 -4.25
C LEU A 12 7.97 0.88 -5.51
N GLU A 13 8.55 2.01 -5.87
CA GLU A 13 8.08 2.88 -6.96
C GLU A 13 8.03 2.14 -8.30
N LYS A 14 9.07 1.37 -8.62
CA LYS A 14 9.07 0.56 -9.84
C LYS A 14 7.96 -0.49 -9.84
N LEU A 15 7.72 -1.14 -8.70
CA LEU A 15 6.68 -2.15 -8.57
C LEU A 15 5.29 -1.55 -8.80
N VAL A 16 5.01 -0.40 -8.19
CA VAL A 16 3.75 0.35 -8.40
C VAL A 16 3.63 0.84 -9.84
N GLY A 17 4.72 1.34 -10.44
CA GLY A 17 4.73 1.71 -11.86
C GLY A 17 4.40 0.54 -12.79
N ASP A 18 4.90 -0.66 -12.47
CA ASP A 18 4.59 -1.88 -13.21
C ASP A 18 3.12 -2.34 -13.00
N GLU A 19 2.54 -2.13 -11.81
CA GLU A 19 1.10 -2.33 -11.58
C GLU A 19 0.25 -1.41 -12.47
N VAL A 20 0.58 -0.11 -12.49
CA VAL A 20 -0.12 0.90 -13.31
C VAL A 20 -0.05 0.56 -14.80
N ARG A 21 1.13 0.15 -15.30
CA ARG A 21 1.30 -0.26 -16.71
C ARG A 21 0.46 -1.50 -17.06
N ARG A 22 0.38 -2.48 -16.15
CA ARG A 22 -0.47 -3.68 -16.35
C ARG A 22 -1.95 -3.36 -16.43
N LEU A 23 -2.39 -2.27 -15.80
CA LEU A 23 -3.76 -1.77 -15.94
C LEU A 23 -3.98 -1.03 -17.27
N GLY A 24 -2.95 -0.87 -18.10
CA GLY A 24 -3.04 -0.25 -19.43
C GLY A 24 -2.97 1.27 -19.42
N LEU A 25 -2.60 1.92 -18.29
CA LEU A 25 -2.49 3.36 -18.24
C LEU A 25 -1.20 3.87 -18.90
N GLY A 26 -1.32 5.02 -19.58
CA GLY A 26 -0.22 5.66 -20.29
C GLY A 26 0.59 6.66 -19.45
N ASN A 27 1.70 7.14 -20.04
CA ASN A 27 2.55 8.20 -19.48
C ASN A 27 2.98 7.95 -18.03
N VAL A 28 3.38 6.69 -17.73
CA VAL A 28 3.78 6.28 -16.37
C VAL A 28 5.17 6.83 -16.05
N GLN A 29 5.22 7.79 -15.14
CA GLN A 29 6.45 8.40 -14.63
C GLN A 29 6.69 7.93 -13.19
N VAL A 30 7.88 7.42 -12.94
CA VAL A 30 8.28 6.89 -11.62
C VAL A 30 9.22 7.89 -10.98
N GLU A 31 8.81 8.45 -9.85
CA GLU A 31 9.60 9.37 -9.02
C GLU A 31 9.80 8.77 -7.61
N ASN A 32 10.70 9.34 -6.82
CA ASN A 32 10.93 8.90 -5.45
C ASN A 32 9.66 9.03 -4.60
N GLY A 33 9.17 7.89 -4.09
CA GLY A 33 8.00 7.79 -3.23
C GLY A 33 6.65 7.96 -3.92
N ARG A 34 6.60 8.06 -5.26
CA ARG A 34 5.34 8.25 -6.01
C ARG A 34 5.45 7.85 -7.48
N VAL A 35 4.31 7.55 -8.07
CA VAL A 35 4.15 7.27 -9.49
C VAL A 35 3.08 8.19 -10.06
N PHE A 36 3.32 8.76 -11.24
CA PHE A 36 2.33 9.51 -12.00
C PHE A 36 1.88 8.71 -13.22
N CYS A 37 0.63 8.87 -13.60
CA CYS A 37 0.07 8.32 -14.84
C CYS A 37 -1.05 9.20 -15.37
N GLN A 38 -1.42 9.00 -16.62
CA GLN A 38 -2.59 9.62 -17.23
C GLN A 38 -3.67 8.57 -17.46
N GLY A 39 -4.93 8.97 -17.23
CA GLY A 39 -6.08 8.10 -17.39
C GLY A 39 -7.40 8.87 -17.49
N THR A 40 -8.47 8.13 -17.63
CA THR A 40 -9.87 8.60 -17.64
C THR A 40 -10.48 8.56 -16.23
N GLU A 41 -11.73 8.94 -16.10
CA GLU A 41 -12.51 8.76 -14.85
C GLU A 41 -12.67 7.27 -14.50
N ALA A 42 -12.86 6.40 -15.50
CA ALA A 42 -12.91 4.96 -15.28
C ALA A 42 -11.58 4.42 -14.71
N ASP A 43 -10.45 4.99 -15.12
CA ASP A 43 -9.14 4.60 -14.62
C ASP A 43 -8.93 5.02 -13.14
N CYS A 44 -9.64 6.05 -12.67
CA CYS A 44 -9.68 6.36 -11.24
C CYS A 44 -10.21 5.18 -10.41
N ALA A 45 -11.33 4.61 -10.83
CA ALA A 45 -11.92 3.45 -10.17
C ALA A 45 -11.01 2.20 -10.31
N ARG A 46 -10.50 1.93 -11.52
CA ARG A 46 -9.60 0.80 -11.80
C ARG A 46 -8.33 0.85 -10.96
N LEU A 47 -7.71 2.03 -10.81
CA LEU A 47 -6.53 2.22 -9.96
C LEU A 47 -6.84 1.94 -8.48
N ASN A 48 -7.93 2.52 -7.94
CA ASN A 48 -8.31 2.31 -6.54
C ASN A 48 -8.62 0.84 -6.22
N ILE A 49 -9.32 0.14 -7.12
CA ILE A 49 -9.73 -1.25 -6.92
C ILE A 49 -8.53 -2.20 -7.06
N ASN A 50 -7.64 -1.99 -8.03
CA ASN A 50 -6.63 -2.98 -8.41
C ASN A 50 -5.24 -2.79 -7.80
N LEU A 51 -4.86 -1.59 -7.34
CA LEU A 51 -3.51 -1.35 -6.82
C LEU A 51 -3.25 -2.09 -5.51
N ARG A 52 -2.20 -2.93 -5.50
CA ARG A 52 -1.78 -3.72 -4.34
C ARG A 52 -0.75 -2.99 -3.47
N CYS A 53 0.19 -2.28 -4.11
CA CYS A 53 1.35 -1.68 -3.44
C CYS A 53 1.28 -0.16 -3.34
N GLY A 54 0.37 0.50 -4.06
CA GLY A 54 0.09 1.93 -3.92
C GLY A 54 -0.55 2.27 -2.58
N ALA A 55 -0.21 3.43 -2.03
CA ALA A 55 -0.78 3.87 -0.76
C ALA A 55 -2.16 4.54 -0.92
N ARG A 56 -2.34 5.28 -2.02
CA ARG A 56 -3.55 6.03 -2.39
C ARG A 56 -3.55 6.31 -3.88
N VAL A 57 -4.71 6.73 -4.39
CA VAL A 57 -4.86 7.32 -5.72
C VAL A 57 -5.28 8.77 -5.54
N LEU A 58 -4.48 9.69 -6.04
CA LEU A 58 -4.69 11.13 -5.93
C LEU A 58 -4.92 11.72 -7.32
N LEU A 59 -6.04 12.39 -7.52
CA LEU A 59 -6.31 13.17 -8.74
C LEU A 59 -5.55 14.49 -8.67
N VAL A 60 -4.60 14.71 -9.55
CA VAL A 60 -3.78 15.94 -9.59
C VAL A 60 -4.56 17.06 -10.27
N LEU A 61 -4.79 18.14 -9.54
CA LEU A 61 -5.48 19.34 -10.06
C LEU A 61 -4.53 20.42 -10.53
N GLY A 62 -3.34 20.52 -9.91
CA GLY A 62 -2.33 21.51 -10.31
C GLY A 62 -0.94 21.15 -9.78
N ARG A 63 0.07 21.52 -10.56
CA ARG A 63 1.49 21.51 -10.18
C ARG A 63 2.11 22.84 -10.56
N PHE A 64 2.78 23.49 -9.62
CA PHE A 64 3.36 24.81 -9.84
C PHE A 64 4.50 25.09 -8.84
N PRO A 65 5.48 25.96 -9.17
CA PRO A 65 6.48 26.42 -8.22
C PRO A 65 5.83 27.19 -7.06
N ALA A 66 6.31 26.96 -5.83
CA ALA A 66 5.82 27.63 -4.64
C ALA A 66 6.96 27.84 -3.62
N ARG A 67 7.70 28.93 -3.77
CA ARG A 67 8.80 29.33 -2.88
C ARG A 67 8.34 30.31 -1.80
N SER A 68 7.18 30.94 -2.03
CA SER A 68 6.57 31.89 -1.10
C SER A 68 5.09 31.56 -0.87
N PHE A 69 4.53 32.07 0.23
CA PHE A 69 3.10 31.95 0.50
C PHE A 69 2.24 32.63 -0.55
N GLU A 70 2.74 33.69 -1.17
CA GLU A 70 2.05 34.35 -2.28
C GLU A 70 1.99 33.46 -3.52
N GLU A 71 3.11 32.83 -3.92
CA GLU A 71 3.13 31.88 -5.04
C GLU A 71 2.20 30.69 -4.76
N LEU A 72 2.21 30.16 -3.53
CA LEU A 72 1.32 29.07 -3.11
C LEU A 72 -0.15 29.49 -3.20
N PHE A 73 -0.48 30.71 -2.74
CA PHE A 73 -1.83 31.28 -2.80
C PHE A 73 -2.31 31.44 -4.24
N GLN A 74 -1.51 32.11 -5.09
CA GLN A 74 -1.92 32.39 -6.47
C GLN A 74 -2.01 31.12 -7.32
N GLY A 75 -1.06 30.19 -7.18
CA GLY A 75 -1.12 28.90 -7.85
C GLY A 75 -2.34 28.07 -7.43
N THR A 76 -2.67 28.08 -6.14
CA THR A 76 -3.90 27.41 -5.62
C THR A 76 -5.16 28.05 -6.16
N ARG A 77 -5.23 29.41 -6.16
CA ARG A 77 -6.39 30.17 -6.65
C ARG A 77 -6.61 30.00 -8.15
N ALA A 78 -5.56 29.73 -8.91
CA ALA A 78 -5.65 29.53 -10.37
C ALA A 78 -6.34 28.22 -10.77
N ILE A 79 -6.44 27.25 -9.85
CA ILE A 79 -7.15 25.98 -10.09
C ILE A 79 -8.66 26.25 -10.13
N ALA A 80 -9.36 25.66 -11.11
CA ALA A 80 -10.81 25.71 -11.24
C ALA A 80 -11.48 24.74 -10.26
N TRP A 81 -11.49 25.10 -8.98
CA TRP A 81 -12.06 24.27 -7.91
C TRP A 81 -13.54 23.97 -8.10
N GLU A 82 -14.28 24.89 -8.69
CA GLU A 82 -15.70 24.79 -9.02
C GLU A 82 -16.04 23.64 -9.96
N ASP A 83 -15.09 23.18 -10.78
CA ASP A 83 -15.27 22.01 -11.67
C ASP A 83 -15.36 20.69 -10.88
N TYR A 84 -14.86 20.68 -9.64
CA TYR A 84 -14.75 19.50 -8.80
C TYR A 84 -15.58 19.57 -7.53
N LEU A 85 -15.66 20.76 -6.91
CA LEU A 85 -16.26 20.95 -5.59
C LEU A 85 -17.62 21.63 -5.71
N PRO A 86 -18.73 20.93 -5.40
CA PRO A 86 -20.01 21.59 -5.28
C PRO A 86 -20.00 22.60 -4.10
N GLU A 87 -20.95 23.50 -4.11
CA GLU A 87 -21.05 24.64 -3.21
C GLU A 87 -21.02 24.25 -1.71
N ASN A 88 -21.60 23.12 -1.35
CA ASN A 88 -21.64 22.61 0.02
C ASN A 88 -20.56 21.57 0.34
N ALA A 89 -19.59 21.33 -0.56
CA ALA A 89 -18.54 20.36 -0.34
C ALA A 89 -17.77 20.62 0.95
N ALA A 90 -17.48 19.57 1.71
CA ALA A 90 -16.48 19.61 2.78
C ALA A 90 -15.09 19.35 2.18
N PHE A 91 -14.19 20.34 2.25
CA PHE A 91 -12.85 20.25 1.62
C PHE A 91 -11.70 20.50 2.61
N PRO A 92 -11.47 19.57 3.55
CA PRO A 92 -10.33 19.66 4.45
C PRO A 92 -9.02 19.55 3.67
N VAL A 93 -7.99 20.29 4.12
CA VAL A 93 -6.67 20.32 3.49
C VAL A 93 -5.66 19.58 4.37
N LYS A 94 -4.95 18.60 3.81
CA LYS A 94 -3.84 17.89 4.48
C LYS A 94 -2.66 17.78 3.52
N GLY A 95 -1.44 17.71 4.05
CA GLY A 95 -0.28 17.54 3.19
C GLY A 95 1.02 17.51 3.97
N TYR A 96 2.11 17.66 3.23
CA TYR A 96 3.47 17.70 3.78
C TYR A 96 4.36 18.63 2.96
N SER A 97 5.46 19.05 3.59
CA SER A 97 6.53 19.78 2.94
C SER A 97 7.88 19.13 3.24
N ILE A 98 8.66 18.86 2.20
CA ILE A 98 9.99 18.25 2.30
C ILE A 98 10.93 19.03 1.38
N SER A 99 12.12 19.41 1.93
CA SER A 99 13.17 20.11 1.17
C SER A 99 12.66 21.34 0.43
N SER A 100 11.77 22.12 1.04
CA SER A 100 11.14 23.31 0.48
C SER A 100 11.26 24.50 1.42
N GLN A 101 11.26 25.72 0.88
CA GLN A 101 11.32 26.96 1.66
C GLN A 101 10.08 27.09 2.58
N LEU A 102 8.90 26.71 2.09
CA LEU A 102 7.66 26.66 2.85
C LEU A 102 7.61 25.38 3.69
N HIS A 103 8.19 25.40 4.89
CA HIS A 103 8.31 24.23 5.77
C HIS A 103 7.16 24.11 6.81
N SER A 104 6.41 25.18 7.07
CA SER A 104 5.29 25.16 8.03
C SER A 104 4.04 24.54 7.38
N VAL A 105 3.79 23.25 7.63
CA VAL A 105 2.61 22.55 7.12
C VAL A 105 1.30 23.22 7.53
N PRO A 106 1.07 23.64 8.80
CA PRO A 106 -0.16 24.36 9.19
C PRO A 106 -0.35 25.68 8.44
N ALA A 107 0.72 26.46 8.20
CA ALA A 107 0.64 27.70 7.45
C ALA A 107 0.27 27.43 5.98
N CYS A 108 0.89 26.43 5.35
CA CYS A 108 0.53 26.02 3.98
C CYS A 108 -0.92 25.57 3.88
N GLN A 109 -1.43 24.78 4.85
CA GLN A 109 -2.83 24.38 4.91
C GLN A 109 -3.77 25.57 4.94
N SER A 110 -3.48 26.56 5.78
CA SER A 110 -4.29 27.78 5.91
C SER A 110 -4.29 28.62 4.64
N ILE A 111 -3.13 28.79 4.00
CA ILE A 111 -3.00 29.54 2.75
C ILE A 111 -3.75 28.85 1.61
N ILE A 112 -3.58 27.53 1.45
CA ILE A 112 -4.30 26.74 0.44
C ILE A 112 -5.80 26.85 0.66
N LYS A 113 -6.28 26.64 1.90
CA LYS A 113 -7.71 26.75 2.23
C LYS A 113 -8.26 28.13 1.90
N LYS A 114 -7.54 29.20 2.27
CA LYS A 114 -7.92 30.59 1.95
C LYS A 114 -8.03 30.82 0.44
N ALA A 115 -7.04 30.38 -0.33
CA ALA A 115 -7.01 30.56 -1.78
C ALA A 115 -8.18 29.83 -2.48
N MET A 116 -8.50 28.60 -2.02
CA MET A 116 -9.66 27.83 -2.48
C MET A 116 -10.96 28.59 -2.21
N VAL A 117 -11.17 29.07 -0.97
CA VAL A 117 -12.36 29.84 -0.59
C VAL A 117 -12.50 31.10 -1.43
N GLU A 118 -11.42 31.86 -1.64
CA GLU A 118 -11.46 33.07 -2.49
C GLU A 118 -11.83 32.75 -3.95
N ARG A 119 -11.35 31.64 -4.50
CA ARG A 119 -11.76 31.18 -5.84
C ARG A 119 -13.24 30.82 -5.89
N MET A 120 -13.71 30.02 -4.91
CA MET A 120 -15.10 29.57 -4.84
C MET A 120 -16.07 30.73 -4.59
N LYS A 121 -15.70 31.74 -3.75
CA LYS A 121 -16.47 32.95 -3.57
C LYS A 121 -16.74 33.68 -4.88
N ALA A 122 -15.69 33.84 -5.69
CA ALA A 122 -15.80 34.50 -6.99
C ALA A 122 -16.70 33.75 -7.98
N HIS A 123 -16.75 32.41 -7.91
CA HIS A 123 -17.58 31.59 -8.79
C HIS A 123 -19.03 31.49 -8.29
N TYR A 124 -19.22 31.13 -7.02
CA TYR A 124 -20.56 30.88 -6.45
C TYR A 124 -21.27 32.12 -5.94
N HIS A 125 -20.62 33.30 -5.96
CA HIS A 125 -21.14 34.55 -5.45
C HIS A 125 -21.64 34.46 -4.00
N ARG A 126 -20.90 33.75 -3.14
CA ARG A 126 -21.19 33.53 -1.72
C ARG A 126 -19.99 33.89 -0.84
N GLU A 127 -20.25 34.39 0.33
CA GLU A 127 -19.21 34.74 1.31
C GLU A 127 -18.79 33.59 2.22
N GLN A 128 -19.68 32.59 2.42
CA GLN A 128 -19.44 31.47 3.34
C GLN A 128 -19.86 30.16 2.71
N PHE A 129 -19.11 29.10 3.01
CA PHE A 129 -19.35 27.72 2.57
C PHE A 129 -19.65 26.87 3.80
N PRO A 130 -20.80 26.16 3.88
CA PRO A 130 -21.20 25.42 5.07
C PRO A 130 -20.34 24.17 5.32
N GLU A 131 -19.71 23.60 4.29
CA GLU A 131 -18.90 22.37 4.34
C GLU A 131 -19.62 21.18 5.01
N ASP A 132 -20.94 21.08 4.84
CA ASP A 132 -21.83 20.07 5.41
C ASP A 132 -22.16 18.93 4.43
N GLY A 133 -21.66 19.02 3.20
CA GLY A 133 -21.87 18.03 2.15
C GLY A 133 -20.81 16.93 2.10
N VAL A 134 -20.68 16.34 0.92
CA VAL A 134 -19.72 15.27 0.66
C VAL A 134 -18.27 15.76 0.85
N LYS A 135 -17.45 14.91 1.45
CA LYS A 135 -16.04 15.21 1.69
C LYS A 135 -15.19 15.02 0.43
N TYR A 136 -14.44 16.06 0.10
CA TYR A 136 -13.41 16.10 -0.94
C TYR A 136 -12.06 16.40 -0.27
N GLN A 137 -11.34 15.37 0.17
CA GLN A 137 -10.09 15.57 0.87
C GLN A 137 -9.03 16.14 -0.07
N VAL A 138 -8.67 17.39 0.11
CA VAL A 138 -7.56 18.03 -0.60
C VAL A 138 -6.25 17.59 0.03
N ARG A 139 -5.31 17.15 -0.82
CA ARG A 139 -3.94 16.85 -0.42
C ARG A 139 -2.96 17.75 -1.16
N PHE A 140 -1.99 18.29 -0.43
CA PHE A 140 -0.86 18.96 -1.03
C PHE A 140 0.45 18.27 -0.71
N SER A 141 1.38 18.36 -1.62
CA SER A 141 2.79 18.06 -1.38
C SER A 141 3.63 19.23 -1.85
N LEU A 142 4.52 19.72 -0.97
CA LEU A 142 5.59 20.63 -1.32
C LEU A 142 6.89 19.83 -1.32
N PHE A 143 7.52 19.72 -2.46
CA PHE A 143 8.76 18.99 -2.61
C PHE A 143 9.71 19.77 -3.53
N LYS A 144 10.86 20.18 -2.99
CA LYS A 144 11.85 20.99 -3.71
C LYS A 144 11.23 22.25 -4.33
N ASP A 145 10.42 22.95 -3.54
CA ASP A 145 9.72 24.18 -3.93
C ASP A 145 8.69 24.01 -5.07
N GLU A 146 8.27 22.79 -5.38
CA GLU A 146 7.16 22.50 -6.26
C GLU A 146 5.95 22.05 -5.44
N ALA A 147 4.84 22.74 -5.63
CA ALA A 147 3.55 22.36 -5.06
C ALA A 147 2.80 21.42 -6.02
N ALA A 148 2.21 20.35 -5.49
CA ALA A 148 1.20 19.56 -6.16
C ALA A 148 -0.06 19.55 -5.31
N LEU A 149 -1.19 19.95 -5.90
CA LEU A 149 -2.52 19.94 -5.26
C LEU A 149 -3.39 18.85 -5.89
N CYS A 150 -3.95 18.01 -5.04
CA CYS A 150 -4.67 16.82 -5.47
C CYS A 150 -5.96 16.63 -4.66
N LEU A 151 -6.93 15.88 -5.22
CA LEU A 151 -8.03 15.28 -4.48
C LEU A 151 -7.72 13.82 -4.17
N ASP A 152 -7.92 13.42 -2.92
CA ASP A 152 -7.71 12.04 -2.45
C ASP A 152 -8.94 11.19 -2.80
N THR A 153 -8.85 10.43 -3.88
CA THR A 153 -9.96 9.59 -4.36
C THR A 153 -10.19 8.36 -3.50
N SER A 154 -9.17 7.91 -2.78
CA SER A 154 -9.21 6.66 -2.00
C SER A 154 -9.93 6.80 -0.66
N GLY A 155 -9.84 7.96 -0.01
CA GLY A 155 -10.33 8.18 1.36
C GLY A 155 -9.39 7.54 2.39
N GLU A 156 -9.69 6.35 2.89
CA GLU A 156 -8.74 5.58 3.68
C GLU A 156 -7.59 5.04 2.83
N GLY A 157 -6.43 4.81 3.45
CA GLY A 157 -5.28 4.25 2.72
C GLY A 157 -5.57 2.89 2.11
N LEU A 158 -5.02 2.60 0.92
CA LEU A 158 -5.28 1.35 0.21
C LEU A 158 -4.83 0.10 0.98
N TYR A 159 -3.90 0.24 1.94
CA TYR A 159 -3.53 -0.86 2.84
C TYR A 159 -4.69 -1.39 3.68
N LYS A 160 -5.71 -0.56 3.98
CA LYS A 160 -6.93 -1.00 4.65
C LYS A 160 -7.83 -1.72 3.64
N ARG A 161 -7.59 -3.02 3.46
CA ARG A 161 -8.36 -3.86 2.52
C ARG A 161 -9.78 -4.15 2.98
N GLY A 162 -10.05 -4.05 4.29
CA GLY A 162 -11.34 -4.36 4.89
C GLY A 162 -11.36 -5.67 5.68
N TYR A 163 -10.47 -6.61 5.41
CA TYR A 163 -10.50 -7.93 6.06
C TYR A 163 -9.92 -7.96 7.49
N ARG A 164 -9.09 -6.98 7.86
CA ARG A 164 -8.44 -7.00 9.17
C ARG A 164 -9.38 -6.59 10.30
N ALA A 165 -9.43 -7.37 11.37
CA ALA A 165 -10.10 -6.99 12.60
C ALA A 165 -9.38 -5.81 13.28
N VAL A 166 -10.14 -4.93 13.93
CA VAL A 166 -9.60 -3.83 14.74
C VAL A 166 -8.94 -4.43 15.99
N GLY A 167 -7.71 -4.06 16.31
CA GLY A 167 -7.09 -4.38 17.61
C GLY A 167 -5.84 -5.26 17.61
N VAL A 168 -5.20 -5.53 16.46
CA VAL A 168 -3.89 -6.21 16.44
C VAL A 168 -2.77 -5.16 16.51
N GLU A 169 -1.85 -5.30 17.50
CA GLU A 169 -0.70 -4.39 17.65
C GLU A 169 0.23 -4.44 16.42
N ALA A 170 0.51 -3.26 15.87
CA ALA A 170 1.51 -2.95 14.85
C ALA A 170 1.73 -4.02 13.74
N PRO A 171 0.68 -4.49 13.06
CA PRO A 171 0.82 -5.52 12.06
C PRO A 171 1.51 -4.99 10.79
N LEU A 172 2.13 -5.90 10.03
CA LEU A 172 2.64 -5.60 8.70
C LEU A 172 1.52 -5.00 7.83
N ARG A 173 1.77 -3.86 7.17
CA ARG A 173 0.76 -3.28 6.26
C ARG A 173 0.55 -4.19 5.06
N GLU A 174 -0.69 -4.31 4.64
CA GLU A 174 -1.11 -5.17 3.52
C GLU A 174 -0.39 -4.79 2.20
N THR A 175 -0.19 -3.49 1.95
CA THR A 175 0.57 -3.02 0.77
C THR A 175 2.04 -3.46 0.80
N LEU A 176 2.64 -3.54 1.98
CA LEU A 176 4.01 -4.02 2.14
C LEU A 176 4.08 -5.56 2.01
N ALA A 177 3.14 -6.28 2.60
CA ALA A 177 3.02 -7.73 2.45
C ALA A 177 2.82 -8.13 0.98
N ALA A 178 1.90 -7.46 0.27
CA ALA A 178 1.71 -7.65 -1.17
C ALA A 178 2.99 -7.40 -1.97
N ALA A 179 3.73 -6.33 -1.62
CA ALA A 179 5.01 -6.03 -2.26
C ALA A 179 6.06 -7.14 -2.03
N MET A 180 6.15 -7.67 -0.80
CA MET A 180 7.06 -8.79 -0.49
C MET A 180 6.71 -10.03 -1.33
N VAL A 181 5.43 -10.39 -1.40
CA VAL A 181 4.94 -11.51 -2.23
C VAL A 181 5.26 -11.28 -3.71
N LEU A 182 5.00 -10.10 -4.26
CA LEU A 182 5.30 -9.78 -5.66
C LEU A 182 6.82 -9.78 -5.94
N LEU A 183 7.63 -9.32 -4.99
CA LEU A 183 9.10 -9.33 -5.09
C LEU A 183 9.68 -10.75 -5.04
N SER A 184 9.02 -11.71 -4.37
CA SER A 184 9.38 -13.13 -4.42
C SER A 184 9.09 -13.77 -5.79
N ARG A 185 8.43 -13.04 -6.68
CA ARG A 185 7.94 -13.52 -7.99
C ARG A 185 6.86 -14.60 -7.88
N TYR A 186 6.18 -14.69 -6.75
CA TYR A 186 5.06 -15.62 -6.56
C TYR A 186 3.94 -15.35 -7.58
N ARG A 187 3.36 -16.43 -8.11
CA ARG A 187 2.28 -16.41 -9.12
C ARG A 187 1.24 -17.51 -8.90
N GLY A 188 1.24 -18.13 -7.72
CA GLY A 188 0.31 -19.22 -7.40
C GLY A 188 0.67 -20.59 -7.99
N LYS A 189 1.85 -20.75 -8.64
CA LYS A 189 2.28 -22.04 -9.21
C LYS A 189 3.02 -22.92 -8.22
N ASP A 190 3.86 -22.32 -7.39
CA ASP A 190 4.68 -22.98 -6.40
C ASP A 190 4.13 -22.71 -5.00
N PRO A 191 4.47 -23.51 -3.98
CA PRO A 191 4.11 -23.24 -2.61
C PRO A 191 4.60 -21.87 -2.13
N LEU A 192 3.78 -21.17 -1.31
CA LEU A 192 4.22 -20.01 -0.54
C LEU A 192 3.99 -20.27 0.95
N CYS A 193 5.01 -20.05 1.76
CA CYS A 193 5.00 -20.32 3.19
C CYS A 193 5.45 -19.11 4.00
N ASP A 194 4.75 -18.85 5.11
CA ASP A 194 5.12 -17.88 6.12
C ASP A 194 5.13 -18.54 7.51
N PRO A 195 6.30 -18.90 8.07
CA PRO A 195 6.41 -19.55 9.37
C PRO A 195 6.27 -18.60 10.58
N PHE A 196 6.03 -17.31 10.36
CA PHE A 196 5.71 -16.29 11.36
C PHE A 196 4.50 -15.48 10.93
N CYS A 197 3.41 -16.18 10.58
CA CYS A 197 2.29 -15.57 9.87
C CYS A 197 1.52 -14.53 10.70
N GLY A 198 1.61 -14.56 12.02
CA GLY A 198 0.88 -13.66 12.90
C GLY A 198 -0.61 -13.62 12.56
N SER A 199 -1.12 -12.45 12.22
CA SER A 199 -2.51 -12.25 11.78
C SER A 199 -2.82 -12.68 10.34
N GLY A 200 -1.88 -13.37 9.66
CA GLY A 200 -2.06 -13.95 8.33
C GLY A 200 -1.86 -12.99 7.16
N THR A 201 -1.29 -11.80 7.36
CA THR A 201 -1.23 -10.78 6.30
C THR A 201 -0.51 -11.25 5.04
N ILE A 202 0.67 -11.87 5.15
CA ILE A 202 1.45 -12.35 3.98
C ILE A 202 0.71 -13.49 3.26
N PRO A 203 0.24 -14.56 3.93
CA PRO A 203 -0.53 -15.62 3.30
C PRO A 203 -1.82 -15.12 2.63
N ILE A 204 -2.54 -14.17 3.24
CA ILE A 204 -3.76 -13.59 2.66
C ILE A 204 -3.44 -12.79 1.39
N GLU A 205 -2.44 -11.90 1.42
CA GLU A 205 -2.03 -11.16 0.21
C GLU A 205 -1.50 -12.11 -0.87
N ALA A 206 -0.85 -13.22 -0.50
CA ALA A 206 -0.45 -14.26 -1.45
C ALA A 206 -1.66 -14.93 -2.11
N ALA A 207 -2.71 -15.27 -1.36
CA ALA A 207 -3.93 -15.85 -1.89
C ALA A 207 -4.67 -14.87 -2.82
N LEU A 208 -4.78 -13.60 -2.44
CA LEU A 208 -5.35 -12.55 -3.30
C LEU A 208 -4.56 -12.36 -4.60
N ILE A 209 -3.22 -12.48 -4.56
CA ILE A 209 -2.37 -12.40 -5.74
C ILE A 209 -2.51 -13.67 -6.62
N ALA A 210 -2.51 -14.85 -6.01
CA ALA A 210 -2.67 -16.13 -6.72
C ALA A 210 -4.00 -16.22 -7.47
N LYS A 211 -5.09 -15.83 -6.80
CA LYS A 211 -6.44 -15.77 -7.37
C LYS A 211 -6.62 -14.60 -8.33
N ASN A 212 -5.69 -13.65 -8.39
CA ASN A 212 -5.84 -12.35 -9.05
C ASN A 212 -7.04 -11.53 -8.56
N ARG A 213 -7.50 -11.73 -7.33
CA ARG A 213 -8.55 -10.92 -6.72
C ARG A 213 -8.05 -9.51 -6.45
N ALA A 214 -8.75 -8.52 -6.94
CA ALA A 214 -8.38 -7.12 -6.73
C ALA A 214 -8.59 -6.71 -5.26
N PRO A 215 -7.61 -6.04 -4.63
CA PRO A 215 -7.62 -5.81 -3.18
C PRO A 215 -8.63 -4.73 -2.73
N GLY A 216 -9.22 -4.00 -3.66
CA GLY A 216 -10.18 -2.94 -3.40
C GLY A 216 -11.64 -3.34 -3.53
N LEU A 217 -11.96 -4.60 -3.86
CA LEU A 217 -13.35 -5.05 -4.09
C LEU A 217 -14.22 -4.98 -2.83
N ASP A 218 -13.65 -5.24 -1.66
CA ASP A 218 -14.41 -5.35 -0.40
C ASP A 218 -14.33 -4.08 0.46
N ARG A 219 -14.10 -2.92 -0.17
CA ARG A 219 -14.03 -1.62 0.52
C ARG A 219 -14.68 -0.51 -0.29
N SER A 220 -14.99 0.61 0.39
CA SER A 220 -15.45 1.84 -0.26
C SER A 220 -14.34 2.87 -0.44
N PHE A 221 -14.57 3.82 -1.34
CA PHE A 221 -13.68 4.93 -1.66
C PHE A 221 -14.42 6.26 -1.54
N ASP A 222 -13.74 7.32 -1.09
CA ASP A 222 -14.39 8.64 -0.93
C ASP A 222 -14.95 9.15 -2.26
N ALA A 223 -14.23 8.91 -3.36
CA ALA A 223 -14.62 9.39 -4.70
C ALA A 223 -15.85 8.69 -5.29
N GLN A 224 -16.32 7.58 -4.73
CA GLN A 224 -17.60 6.98 -5.12
C GLN A 224 -18.81 7.89 -4.89
N ARG A 225 -18.66 8.88 -4.01
CA ARG A 225 -19.71 9.84 -3.65
C ARG A 225 -19.57 11.18 -4.37
N TRP A 226 -18.56 11.34 -5.24
CA TRP A 226 -18.31 12.61 -5.92
C TRP A 226 -19.18 12.76 -7.16
N ALA A 227 -19.78 13.93 -7.31
CA ALA A 227 -20.76 14.19 -8.37
C ALA A 227 -20.18 14.06 -9.79
N PHE A 228 -18.89 14.40 -9.98
CA PHE A 228 -18.24 14.32 -11.29
C PHE A 228 -17.70 12.93 -11.64
N LEU A 229 -17.79 11.93 -10.72
CA LEU A 229 -17.43 10.55 -10.99
C LEU A 229 -18.68 9.65 -10.93
N PRO A 230 -19.27 9.28 -12.08
CA PRO A 230 -20.49 8.48 -12.11
C PRO A 230 -20.33 7.13 -11.39
N ALA A 231 -21.36 6.71 -10.65
CA ALA A 231 -21.35 5.42 -9.95
C ALA A 231 -21.06 4.23 -10.89
N LYS A 232 -21.48 4.35 -12.15
CA LYS A 232 -21.27 3.33 -13.18
C LYS A 232 -19.79 2.99 -13.39
N VAL A 233 -18.87 3.96 -13.35
CA VAL A 233 -17.43 3.68 -13.56
C VAL A 233 -16.84 2.79 -12.45
N TRP A 234 -17.39 2.84 -11.25
CA TRP A 234 -17.00 1.99 -10.13
C TRP A 234 -17.54 0.58 -10.25
N LEU A 235 -18.81 0.44 -10.71
CA LEU A 235 -19.42 -0.85 -10.95
C LEU A 235 -18.70 -1.58 -12.10
N ASP A 236 -18.53 -0.92 -13.24
CA ASP A 236 -17.83 -1.48 -14.39
C ASP A 236 -16.39 -1.91 -14.03
N ALA A 237 -15.67 -1.12 -13.23
CA ALA A 237 -14.31 -1.45 -12.79
C ALA A 237 -14.27 -2.63 -11.81
N ALA A 238 -15.29 -2.77 -10.96
CA ALA A 238 -15.42 -3.91 -10.05
C ALA A 238 -15.75 -5.19 -10.83
N ASP A 239 -16.68 -5.13 -11.75
CA ASP A 239 -17.04 -6.26 -12.62
C ASP A 239 -15.82 -6.71 -13.45
N GLU A 240 -15.10 -5.75 -14.09
CA GLU A 240 -13.86 -6.03 -14.81
C GLU A 240 -12.82 -6.73 -13.92
N ALA A 241 -12.72 -6.33 -12.65
CA ALA A 241 -11.78 -6.92 -11.72
C ALA A 241 -12.18 -8.34 -11.29
N MET A 242 -13.49 -8.59 -11.08
CA MET A 242 -14.02 -9.91 -10.72
C MET A 242 -13.89 -10.89 -11.89
N ASP A 243 -14.16 -10.46 -13.12
CA ASP A 243 -14.03 -11.29 -14.34
C ASP A 243 -12.59 -11.78 -14.58
N LYS A 244 -11.59 -11.09 -13.98
CA LYS A 244 -10.17 -11.45 -14.08
C LYS A 244 -9.70 -12.38 -12.97
N GLU A 245 -10.56 -12.79 -12.05
CA GLU A 245 -10.18 -13.75 -11.00
C GLU A 245 -9.87 -15.13 -11.59
N PHE A 246 -8.81 -15.75 -11.07
CA PHE A 246 -8.44 -17.10 -11.43
C PHE A 246 -9.10 -18.11 -10.48
N HIS A 247 -9.49 -19.26 -11.04
CA HIS A 247 -9.98 -20.40 -10.28
C HIS A 247 -8.92 -21.50 -10.30
N GLY A 248 -8.42 -21.90 -9.14
CA GLY A 248 -7.37 -22.90 -9.02
C GLY A 248 -7.13 -23.32 -7.57
N HIS A 249 -6.33 -24.35 -7.42
CA HIS A 249 -5.80 -24.77 -6.12
C HIS A 249 -4.41 -24.19 -5.93
N TYR A 250 -4.16 -23.65 -4.75
CA TYR A 250 -2.90 -23.00 -4.41
C TYR A 250 -2.36 -23.59 -3.11
N ASP A 251 -1.05 -23.86 -3.06
CA ASP A 251 -0.40 -24.32 -1.83
C ASP A 251 0.14 -23.09 -1.07
N ILE A 252 -0.69 -22.55 -0.18
CA ILE A 252 -0.33 -21.44 0.69
C ILE A 252 -0.43 -21.91 2.13
N TRP A 253 0.66 -21.71 2.89
CA TRP A 253 0.74 -22.12 4.27
C TRP A 253 1.19 -20.98 5.17
N GLY A 254 0.52 -20.83 6.33
CA GLY A 254 0.89 -19.91 7.39
C GLY A 254 1.01 -20.62 8.71
N GLY A 255 2.16 -20.55 9.36
CA GLY A 255 2.41 -21.07 10.70
C GLY A 255 2.70 -19.96 11.69
N ASP A 256 2.25 -20.16 12.93
CA ASP A 256 2.64 -19.33 14.06
C ASP A 256 2.61 -20.19 15.34
N ILE A 257 3.49 -19.90 16.28
CA ILE A 257 3.55 -20.61 17.55
C ILE A 257 2.40 -20.21 18.47
N ASP A 258 1.83 -19.00 18.31
CA ASP A 258 0.69 -18.51 19.11
C ASP A 258 -0.65 -18.97 18.49
N PRO A 259 -1.42 -19.86 19.15
CA PRO A 259 -2.73 -20.29 18.65
C PRO A 259 -3.74 -19.15 18.49
N ARG A 260 -3.58 -18.05 19.23
CA ARG A 260 -4.45 -16.87 19.10
C ARG A 260 -4.16 -16.12 17.79
N ALA A 261 -2.88 -16.00 17.42
CA ALA A 261 -2.48 -15.42 16.14
C ALA A 261 -3.05 -16.21 14.97
N VAL A 262 -2.95 -17.56 15.03
CA VAL A 262 -3.52 -18.46 14.02
C VAL A 262 -5.05 -18.35 13.93
N ALA A 263 -5.75 -18.19 15.04
CA ALA A 263 -7.20 -17.98 15.04
C ALA A 263 -7.59 -16.66 14.37
N ILE A 264 -6.85 -15.58 14.67
CA ILE A 264 -7.02 -14.27 14.02
C ILE A 264 -6.72 -14.36 12.52
N ALA A 265 -5.67 -15.10 12.12
CA ALA A 265 -5.31 -15.28 10.72
C ALA A 265 -6.43 -15.96 9.90
N ARG A 266 -7.05 -17.00 10.46
CA ARG A 266 -8.22 -17.67 9.86
C ARG A 266 -9.41 -16.73 9.72
N ASP A 267 -9.73 -15.95 10.75
CA ASP A 267 -10.81 -14.97 10.71
C ASP A 267 -10.57 -13.88 9.65
N ASN A 268 -9.34 -13.39 9.55
CA ASN A 268 -8.96 -12.40 8.52
C ASN A 268 -9.05 -13.02 7.10
N ALA A 269 -8.59 -14.25 6.91
CA ALA A 269 -8.68 -14.96 5.63
C ALA A 269 -10.13 -15.20 5.20
N ARG A 270 -11.02 -15.53 6.16
CA ARG A 270 -12.47 -15.67 5.91
C ARG A 270 -13.07 -14.36 5.45
N LYS A 271 -12.76 -13.24 6.12
CA LYS A 271 -13.21 -11.89 5.72
C LYS A 271 -12.67 -11.46 4.36
N ALA A 272 -11.46 -11.91 4.01
CA ALA A 272 -10.86 -11.67 2.70
C ALA A 272 -11.39 -12.61 1.60
N GLY A 273 -12.23 -13.60 1.94
CA GLY A 273 -12.79 -14.57 0.99
C GLY A 273 -11.74 -15.53 0.41
N VAL A 274 -10.72 -15.91 1.21
CA VAL A 274 -9.60 -16.77 0.79
C VAL A 274 -9.22 -17.83 1.84
N GLU A 275 -10.10 -18.11 2.80
CA GLU A 275 -9.83 -19.07 3.89
C GLU A 275 -9.56 -20.49 3.35
N ASP A 276 -10.30 -20.90 2.34
CA ASP A 276 -10.19 -22.21 1.68
C ASP A 276 -8.89 -22.40 0.88
N MET A 277 -8.18 -21.30 0.61
CA MET A 277 -6.93 -21.29 -0.16
C MET A 277 -5.68 -21.37 0.72
N ILE A 278 -5.82 -21.23 2.04
CA ILE A 278 -4.69 -21.10 2.96
C ILE A 278 -4.80 -22.12 4.10
N ARG A 279 -3.74 -22.91 4.30
CA ARG A 279 -3.62 -23.79 5.44
C ARG A 279 -2.92 -23.06 6.59
N PHE A 280 -3.66 -22.68 7.63
CA PHE A 280 -3.11 -22.11 8.85
C PHE A 280 -2.93 -23.17 9.94
N GLU A 281 -1.75 -23.22 10.56
CA GLU A 281 -1.38 -24.20 11.59
C GLU A 281 -0.69 -23.55 12.78
N VAL A 282 -0.97 -24.05 13.97
CA VAL A 282 -0.14 -23.74 15.14
C VAL A 282 1.13 -24.60 15.00
N ALA A 283 2.25 -23.96 14.71
CA ALA A 283 3.49 -24.64 14.42
C ALA A 283 4.70 -23.85 14.86
N ASP A 284 5.73 -24.54 15.33
CA ASP A 284 7.03 -23.94 15.56
C ASP A 284 7.82 -23.87 14.23
N MET A 285 8.36 -22.70 13.93
CA MET A 285 9.18 -22.49 12.74
C MET A 285 10.36 -23.50 12.64
N ARG A 286 10.91 -23.93 13.76
CA ARG A 286 12.01 -24.92 13.82
C ARG A 286 11.66 -26.26 13.20
N ASP A 287 10.37 -26.62 13.22
CA ASP A 287 9.85 -27.86 12.65
C ASP A 287 9.41 -27.72 11.18
N PHE A 288 9.51 -26.50 10.61
CA PHE A 288 9.13 -26.28 9.23
C PHE A 288 9.97 -27.12 8.26
N ARG A 289 9.29 -27.86 7.39
CA ARG A 289 9.87 -28.74 6.35
C ARG A 289 9.04 -28.68 5.08
N ARG A 290 9.69 -28.70 3.94
CA ARG A 290 9.05 -28.80 2.63
C ARG A 290 9.95 -29.63 1.68
N ASP A 291 9.30 -30.53 0.93
CA ASP A 291 9.99 -31.41 -0.01
C ASP A 291 9.82 -30.98 -1.48
N SER A 292 8.96 -29.97 -1.73
CA SER A 292 8.76 -29.41 -3.07
C SER A 292 10.06 -28.79 -3.60
N THR A 293 10.43 -29.09 -4.83
CA THR A 293 11.66 -28.59 -5.48
C THR A 293 11.74 -27.07 -5.52
N TYR A 294 10.59 -26.42 -5.70
CA TYR A 294 10.45 -24.96 -5.77
C TYR A 294 9.46 -24.48 -4.72
N GLY A 295 9.65 -23.25 -4.28
CA GLY A 295 8.74 -22.58 -3.35
C GLY A 295 9.22 -21.21 -2.96
N GLN A 296 8.37 -20.51 -2.21
CA GLN A 296 8.68 -19.20 -1.62
C GLN A 296 8.46 -19.25 -0.12
N LEU A 297 9.47 -18.85 0.64
CA LEU A 297 9.36 -18.54 2.05
C LEU A 297 9.39 -17.01 2.16
N VAL A 298 8.26 -16.39 2.51
CA VAL A 298 8.13 -14.94 2.65
C VAL A 298 7.63 -14.65 4.05
N THR A 299 8.44 -13.93 4.84
CA THR A 299 8.16 -13.82 6.26
C THR A 299 8.62 -12.52 6.88
N ASN A 300 7.97 -12.16 8.00
CA ASN A 300 8.25 -11.00 8.82
C ASN A 300 8.37 -11.41 10.29
N PRO A 301 9.52 -11.98 10.70
CA PRO A 301 9.74 -12.43 12.08
C PRO A 301 9.82 -11.25 13.06
N PRO A 302 9.72 -11.49 14.38
CA PRO A 302 9.93 -10.47 15.41
C PRO A 302 11.29 -9.78 15.29
N TYR A 303 11.34 -8.45 15.53
CA TYR A 303 12.58 -7.66 15.39
C TYR A 303 13.38 -7.51 16.68
N GLY A 304 12.84 -7.95 17.82
CA GLY A 304 13.45 -7.78 19.13
C GLY A 304 13.18 -6.43 19.80
N GLU A 305 12.38 -5.55 19.18
CA GLU A 305 12.11 -4.20 19.74
C GLU A 305 10.83 -4.15 20.60
N ARG A 306 9.86 -5.08 20.39
CA ARG A 306 8.56 -5.07 21.08
C ARG A 306 8.06 -6.43 21.55
N LEU A 307 8.39 -7.51 20.85
CA LEU A 307 7.86 -8.84 21.10
C LEU A 307 8.88 -9.78 21.77
N MET A 308 10.18 -9.41 21.71
CA MET A 308 11.26 -10.28 22.09
C MET A 308 12.52 -9.43 22.34
N GLU A 309 13.36 -9.85 23.27
CA GLU A 309 14.66 -9.21 23.47
C GLU A 309 15.61 -9.45 22.29
N LYS A 310 16.60 -8.57 22.10
CA LYS A 310 17.51 -8.61 20.96
C LYS A 310 18.22 -9.96 20.80
N ARG A 311 18.67 -10.57 21.93
CA ARG A 311 19.35 -11.88 21.91
C ARG A 311 18.43 -13.00 21.45
N GLU A 312 17.18 -13.01 21.94
CA GLU A 312 16.17 -13.99 21.53
C GLU A 312 15.86 -13.89 20.05
N ALA A 313 15.80 -12.66 19.50
CA ALA A 313 15.63 -12.45 18.07
C ALA A 313 16.84 -12.97 17.27
N GLU A 314 18.07 -12.74 17.74
CA GLU A 314 19.29 -13.27 17.10
C GLU A 314 19.31 -14.80 17.09
N ASP A 315 18.88 -15.46 18.18
CA ASP A 315 18.79 -16.91 18.26
C ASP A 315 17.73 -17.45 17.29
N LEU A 316 16.56 -16.79 17.23
CA LEU A 316 15.48 -17.11 16.28
C LEU A 316 15.95 -16.99 14.82
N TYR A 317 16.72 -15.96 14.49
CA TYR A 317 17.27 -15.80 13.13
C TYR A 317 18.30 -16.86 12.79
N ARG A 318 19.08 -17.34 13.76
CA ARG A 318 20.03 -18.45 13.58
C ARG A 318 19.28 -19.75 13.25
N GLU A 319 18.21 -20.02 13.99
CA GLU A 319 17.35 -21.18 13.76
C GLU A 319 16.66 -21.09 12.39
N LEU A 320 16.16 -19.90 12.02
CA LEU A 320 15.57 -19.65 10.69
C LEU A 320 16.59 -19.90 9.57
N GLY A 321 17.85 -19.51 9.77
CA GLY A 321 18.95 -19.80 8.85
C GLY A 321 19.21 -21.30 8.68
N GLN A 322 19.11 -22.08 9.78
CA GLN A 322 19.23 -23.55 9.72
C GLN A 322 18.03 -24.18 8.98
N VAL A 323 16.83 -23.66 9.20
CA VAL A 323 15.62 -24.10 8.45
C VAL A 323 15.81 -23.84 6.97
N TRP A 324 16.24 -22.64 6.58
CA TRP A 324 16.50 -22.29 5.20
C TRP A 324 17.53 -23.24 4.53
N CYS A 325 18.60 -23.63 5.23
CA CYS A 325 19.61 -24.56 4.72
C CYS A 325 19.06 -25.97 4.41
N ARG A 326 17.89 -26.34 4.95
CA ARG A 326 17.24 -27.63 4.71
C ARG A 326 16.27 -27.58 3.53
N LEU A 327 15.92 -26.36 3.05
CA LEU A 327 15.02 -26.22 1.90
C LEU A 327 15.77 -26.56 0.61
N PRO A 328 15.09 -27.14 -0.39
CA PRO A 328 15.68 -27.37 -1.70
C PRO A 328 16.18 -26.08 -2.36
N GLU A 329 17.21 -26.18 -3.20
CA GLU A 329 17.87 -25.03 -3.85
C GLU A 329 16.93 -24.15 -4.69
N GLY A 330 15.82 -24.69 -5.15
CA GLY A 330 14.81 -23.94 -5.91
C GLY A 330 13.96 -22.96 -5.08
N TRP A 331 14.11 -22.96 -3.75
CA TRP A 331 13.37 -22.07 -2.88
C TRP A 331 13.94 -20.66 -2.85
N ARG A 332 13.02 -19.68 -2.93
CA ARG A 332 13.32 -18.27 -2.69
C ARG A 332 12.87 -17.89 -1.29
N THR A 333 13.73 -17.20 -0.56
CA THR A 333 13.41 -16.78 0.80
C THR A 333 13.55 -15.27 0.93
N LEU A 334 12.49 -14.61 1.37
CA LEU A 334 12.42 -13.18 1.63
C LEU A 334 12.09 -12.95 3.09
N VAL A 335 12.99 -12.30 3.82
CA VAL A 335 12.81 -11.98 5.24
C VAL A 335 12.88 -10.48 5.43
N LEU A 336 11.81 -9.90 6.00
CA LEU A 336 11.80 -8.48 6.39
C LEU A 336 12.31 -8.37 7.83
N SER A 337 13.32 -7.53 8.06
CA SER A 337 13.81 -7.27 9.42
C SER A 337 14.39 -5.86 9.55
N SER A 338 14.24 -5.24 10.70
CA SER A 338 14.93 -3.99 11.09
C SER A 338 16.27 -4.25 11.75
N HIS A 339 16.61 -5.50 12.05
CA HIS A 339 17.80 -5.87 12.80
C HIS A 339 19.07 -5.72 11.97
N THR A 340 20.00 -4.89 12.44
CA THR A 340 21.24 -4.55 11.70
C THR A 340 22.17 -5.75 11.50
N GLU A 341 22.19 -6.69 12.47
CA GLU A 341 23.04 -7.89 12.45
C GLU A 341 22.30 -9.13 11.93
N PHE A 342 21.20 -8.93 11.19
CA PHE A 342 20.36 -10.04 10.71
C PHE A 342 21.15 -11.10 9.93
N GLU A 343 21.97 -10.70 8.95
CA GLU A 343 22.74 -11.63 8.11
C GLU A 343 23.75 -12.45 8.92
N ARG A 344 24.37 -11.80 9.92
CA ARG A 344 25.29 -12.48 10.82
C ARG A 344 24.58 -13.55 11.65
N SER A 345 23.42 -13.21 12.20
CA SER A 345 22.60 -14.15 13.00
C SER A 345 22.02 -15.27 12.13
N PHE A 346 21.54 -14.94 10.94
CA PHE A 346 21.03 -15.89 9.95
C PHE A 346 22.12 -16.84 9.43
N GLY A 347 23.38 -16.45 9.55
CA GLY A 347 24.56 -17.26 9.22
C GLY A 347 24.99 -17.19 7.74
N ARG A 348 24.32 -16.36 6.91
CA ARG A 348 24.69 -16.17 5.50
C ARG A 348 24.37 -14.76 5.02
N PRO A 349 25.18 -14.18 4.12
CA PRO A 349 24.85 -12.95 3.42
C PRO A 349 23.68 -13.15 2.46
N ALA A 350 22.81 -12.16 2.37
CA ALA A 350 21.73 -12.16 1.38
C ALA A 350 22.26 -11.92 -0.03
N VAL A 351 21.68 -12.58 -1.02
CA VAL A 351 22.00 -12.36 -2.45
C VAL A 351 21.64 -10.93 -2.84
N LYS A 352 20.55 -10.39 -2.26
CA LYS A 352 20.10 -9.03 -2.51
C LYS A 352 19.42 -8.47 -1.26
N LYS A 353 19.56 -7.16 -1.05
CA LYS A 353 18.86 -6.42 -0.01
C LYS A 353 18.07 -5.27 -0.62
N ARG A 354 16.89 -5.00 -0.07
CA ARG A 354 16.09 -3.83 -0.43
C ARG A 354 15.66 -3.09 0.82
N LYS A 355 16.01 -1.81 0.91
CA LYS A 355 15.54 -0.94 1.99
C LYS A 355 14.06 -0.67 1.84
N LEU A 356 13.29 -0.93 2.89
CA LEU A 356 11.84 -0.72 2.98
C LEU A 356 11.50 -0.10 4.33
N TYR A 357 10.22 0.25 4.51
CA TYR A 357 9.74 0.83 5.76
C TYR A 357 8.46 0.11 6.21
N ASN A 358 8.46 -0.40 7.43
CA ASN A 358 7.25 -0.91 8.09
C ASN A 358 6.74 0.16 9.06
N GLY A 359 5.79 0.99 8.61
CA GLY A 359 5.41 2.20 9.33
C GLY A 359 6.57 3.20 9.35
N MET A 360 7.05 3.53 10.55
CA MET A 360 8.21 4.39 10.78
C MET A 360 9.53 3.60 10.93
N ILE A 361 9.45 2.28 11.03
CA ILE A 361 10.61 1.42 11.25
C ILE A 361 11.30 1.18 9.90
N LYS A 362 12.57 1.54 9.82
CA LYS A 362 13.42 1.21 8.67
C LYS A 362 13.78 -0.28 8.73
N CYS A 363 13.47 -1.00 7.66
CA CYS A 363 13.75 -2.42 7.51
C CYS A 363 14.59 -2.68 6.25
N ASP A 364 15.26 -3.80 6.24
CA ASP A 364 15.80 -4.40 5.03
C ASP A 364 15.01 -5.67 4.69
N LEU A 365 14.63 -5.84 3.43
CA LEU A 365 14.13 -7.09 2.88
C LEU A 365 15.34 -7.89 2.38
N PHE A 366 15.69 -8.91 3.13
CA PHE A 366 16.80 -9.82 2.79
C PHE A 366 16.28 -10.92 1.86
N MET A 367 16.97 -11.16 0.76
CA MET A 367 16.56 -12.08 -0.28
C MET A 367 17.64 -13.16 -0.50
N TYR A 368 17.20 -14.42 -0.47
CA TYR A 368 18.05 -15.61 -0.63
C TYR A 368 17.49 -16.51 -1.72
N GLY A 369 18.36 -17.33 -2.32
CA GLY A 369 18.02 -18.20 -3.44
C GLY A 369 18.08 -17.47 -4.79
N ASN A 370 17.40 -17.99 -5.81
CA ASN A 370 17.36 -17.40 -7.16
C ASN A 370 16.41 -16.18 -7.25
N VAL A 371 16.80 -15.03 -6.69
CA VAL A 371 15.99 -13.81 -6.58
C VAL A 371 16.32 -12.74 -7.63
#